data_5b3fd06c430080db67dd54fe82449a31
#
_entry.id   5b3fd06c430080db67dd54fe82449a31
#
_cell.length_a   1.000
_cell.length_b   1.000
_cell.length_c   1.000
_cell.angle_alpha   90.00
_cell.angle_beta   90.00
_cell.angle_gamma   90.00
#
_symmetry.space_group_name_H-M   'P 1'
#
loop_
_entity.id
_entity.type
_entity.pdbx_description
1 polymer ?
#
loop_
_entity_poly.entity_id
_entity_poly.type
_entity_poly.pdbx_seq_one_letter_code
_entity_poly.pdbx_strand_id
1 'polypeptide(L)'
;DVSLRTALVTLQNGENSLKAVMLLDDGTNTTMVSSDVARYLKLWGYAVPIHITGVGGEPMTARGYYAQVRLKASEVDQDITVKVIPNITNGIPIHNWPEIKDRWDHLKDIPFPHLPRGVEVAGIIGTNHSYLLASLKEVIGPLDGPVARLTPLGWTACGPTKPWEETKMSKIREEKDHHYFAFEQVNSFFMNHIQEKEEFISRVLAPIVTESCNFAAEADFNQD
;
A
#
# COMPACT_ATOMS: atom_id res chain seq x y z
N ASP A 1 8.94 7.60 14.16
CA ASP A 1 8.65 7.26 12.77
C ASP A 1 9.19 5.87 12.42
N VAL A 2 8.45 5.13 11.62
CA VAL A 2 8.84 3.81 11.10
C VAL A 2 8.87 3.87 9.57
N SER A 3 9.93 3.35 8.96
CA SER A 3 10.06 3.20 7.52
C SER A 3 9.48 1.87 7.08
N LEU A 4 8.64 1.87 6.06
CA LEU A 4 8.26 0.67 5.34
C LEU A 4 9.33 0.29 4.31
N ARG A 5 9.35 -0.96 3.89
CA ARG A 5 10.32 -1.48 2.92
C ARG A 5 9.96 -0.98 1.51
N THR A 6 10.81 -0.11 0.97
CA THR A 6 10.65 0.42 -0.40
C THR A 6 11.88 0.16 -1.25
N ALA A 7 11.69 0.00 -2.54
CA ALA A 7 12.76 -0.16 -3.54
C ALA A 7 12.65 0.89 -4.64
N LEU A 8 13.79 1.42 -5.09
CA LEU A 8 13.87 2.27 -6.26
C LEU A 8 14.06 1.38 -7.50
N VAL A 9 13.13 1.47 -8.44
CA VAL A 9 13.16 0.71 -9.69
C VAL A 9 12.99 1.64 -10.88
N THR A 10 13.31 1.15 -12.07
CA THR A 10 12.92 1.79 -13.33
C THR A 10 11.80 0.98 -13.95
N LEU A 11 10.65 1.62 -14.19
CA LEU A 11 9.56 1.07 -14.97
C LEU A 11 9.64 1.61 -16.40
N GLN A 12 9.47 0.75 -17.40
CA GLN A 12 9.61 1.10 -18.81
C GLN A 12 8.53 0.46 -19.67
N ASN A 13 8.04 1.23 -20.64
CA ASN A 13 7.16 0.74 -21.71
C ASN A 13 7.57 1.41 -23.03
N GLY A 14 8.20 0.64 -23.94
CA GLY A 14 8.82 1.19 -25.13
C GLY A 14 9.87 2.26 -24.77
N GLU A 15 9.72 3.45 -25.32
CA GLU A 15 10.61 4.58 -25.07
C GLU A 15 10.31 5.35 -23.77
N ASN A 16 9.13 5.15 -23.17
CA ASN A 16 8.75 5.82 -21.93
C ASN A 16 9.38 5.09 -20.73
N SER A 17 10.06 5.84 -19.87
CA SER A 17 10.76 5.30 -18.70
C SER A 17 10.59 6.20 -17.50
N LEU A 18 10.39 5.62 -16.32
CA LEU A 18 10.16 6.33 -15.06
C LEU A 18 10.95 5.66 -13.94
N LYS A 19 11.71 6.44 -13.15
CA LYS A 19 12.19 5.98 -11.84
C LYS A 19 11.04 6.03 -10.83
N ALA A 20 10.74 4.89 -10.24
CA ALA A 20 9.60 4.71 -9.36
C ALA A 20 10.03 4.11 -8.02
N VAL A 21 9.43 4.58 -6.93
CA VAL A 21 9.57 3.96 -5.62
C VAL A 21 8.40 2.99 -5.43
N MET A 22 8.72 1.72 -5.26
CA MET A 22 7.75 0.65 -5.06
C MET A 22 7.77 0.19 -3.60
N LEU A 23 6.62 0.08 -2.98
CA LEU A 23 6.46 -0.58 -1.69
C LEU A 23 6.62 -2.10 -1.88
N LEU A 24 7.43 -2.74 -1.03
CA LEU A 24 7.59 -4.20 -1.01
C LEU A 24 6.71 -4.76 0.10
N ASP A 25 5.65 -5.47 -0.28
CA ASP A 25 4.61 -5.88 0.65
C ASP A 25 4.30 -7.38 0.55
N ASP A 26 4.75 -8.12 1.57
CA ASP A 26 4.51 -9.57 1.69
C ASP A 26 3.04 -9.90 2.05
N GLY A 27 2.27 -8.91 2.50
CA GLY A 27 0.83 -9.05 2.79
C GLY A 27 -0.07 -8.88 1.57
N THR A 28 0.45 -8.41 0.45
CA THR A 28 -0.31 -8.19 -0.79
C THR A 28 -0.04 -9.30 -1.80
N ASN A 29 -1.09 -9.91 -2.34
CA ASN A 29 -0.98 -10.98 -3.35
C ASN A 29 -0.86 -10.47 -4.79
N THR A 30 -0.79 -9.17 -5.00
CA THR A 30 -0.86 -8.56 -6.33
C THR A 30 0.08 -7.37 -6.45
N THR A 31 0.84 -7.31 -7.53
CA THR A 31 1.64 -6.13 -7.89
C THR A 31 0.76 -5.10 -8.58
N MET A 32 0.84 -3.85 -8.13
CA MET A 32 -0.02 -2.75 -8.57
C MET A 32 0.79 -1.49 -8.85
N VAL A 33 0.31 -0.67 -9.77
CA VAL A 33 0.81 0.69 -10.02
C VAL A 33 -0.34 1.68 -10.09
N SER A 34 -0.07 2.95 -9.79
CA SER A 34 -1.08 4.00 -9.88
C SER A 34 -1.45 4.33 -11.33
N SER A 35 -2.65 4.87 -11.52
CA SER A 35 -3.10 5.37 -12.83
C SER A 35 -2.20 6.47 -13.39
N ASP A 36 -1.54 7.26 -12.53
CA ASP A 36 -0.62 8.31 -12.97
C ASP A 36 0.65 7.73 -13.57
N VAL A 37 1.23 6.70 -12.92
CA VAL A 37 2.36 5.92 -13.48
C VAL A 37 1.98 5.30 -14.81
N ALA A 38 0.82 4.67 -14.88
CA ALA A 38 0.34 4.03 -16.09
C ALA A 38 0.11 5.03 -17.22
N ARG A 39 -0.41 6.20 -16.93
CA ARG A 39 -0.61 7.29 -17.91
C ARG A 39 0.73 7.81 -18.43
N TYR A 40 1.70 8.06 -17.55
CA TYR A 40 3.04 8.51 -17.93
C TYR A 40 3.74 7.50 -18.86
N LEU A 41 3.67 6.22 -18.50
CA LEU A 41 4.29 5.13 -19.27
C LEU A 41 3.45 4.71 -20.49
N LYS A 42 2.27 5.30 -20.69
CA LYS A 42 1.31 4.92 -21.75
C LYS A 42 0.96 3.42 -21.70
N LEU A 43 0.80 2.88 -20.49
CA LEU A 43 0.30 1.52 -20.31
C LEU A 43 -1.18 1.48 -20.70
N TRP A 44 -1.59 0.39 -21.30
CA TRP A 44 -2.98 0.17 -21.66
C TRP A 44 -3.41 -1.26 -21.37
N GLY A 45 -4.71 -1.44 -21.23
CA GLY A 45 -5.30 -2.75 -21.00
C GLY A 45 -6.83 -2.65 -21.05
N TYR A 46 -7.49 -3.78 -21.09
CA TYR A 46 -8.95 -3.83 -21.01
C TYR A 46 -9.42 -3.56 -19.58
N ALA A 47 -10.40 -2.68 -19.45
CA ALA A 47 -11.00 -2.37 -18.15
C ALA A 47 -11.65 -3.61 -17.55
N VAL A 48 -11.31 -3.90 -16.30
CA VAL A 48 -11.87 -4.99 -15.52
C VAL A 48 -12.24 -4.50 -14.12
N PRO A 49 -13.28 -5.05 -13.49
CA PRO A 49 -13.51 -4.83 -12.08
C PRO A 49 -12.35 -5.48 -11.29
N ILE A 50 -11.74 -4.71 -10.39
CA ILE A 50 -10.69 -5.19 -9.51
C ILE A 50 -11.27 -5.28 -8.11
N HIS A 51 -11.30 -6.47 -7.57
CA HIS A 51 -11.71 -6.70 -6.19
C HIS A 51 -10.47 -6.65 -5.30
N ILE A 52 -10.51 -5.78 -4.30
CA ILE A 52 -9.45 -5.63 -3.30
C ILE A 52 -10.10 -5.95 -1.96
N THR A 53 -9.57 -6.94 -1.27
CA THR A 53 -9.99 -7.26 0.09
C THR A 53 -8.89 -6.80 1.03
N GLY A 54 -9.19 -5.82 1.84
CA GLY A 54 -8.28 -5.32 2.88
C GLY A 54 -8.45 -6.06 4.19
N VAL A 55 -7.75 -5.60 5.22
CA VAL A 55 -7.94 -6.07 6.59
C VAL A 55 -9.34 -5.65 7.04
N GLY A 56 -10.10 -6.58 7.58
CA GLY A 56 -11.52 -6.39 7.90
C GLY A 56 -12.44 -7.19 6.99
N GLY A 57 -11.92 -7.70 5.84
CA GLY A 57 -12.63 -8.66 5.00
C GLY A 57 -13.65 -8.06 4.03
N GLU A 58 -13.97 -6.76 4.12
CA GLU A 58 -14.90 -6.14 3.19
C GLU A 58 -14.26 -5.93 1.81
N PRO A 59 -14.86 -6.48 0.73
CA PRO A 59 -14.32 -6.30 -0.60
C PRO A 59 -14.63 -4.90 -1.15
N MET A 60 -13.59 -4.19 -1.56
CA MET A 60 -13.71 -2.98 -2.36
C MET A 60 -13.59 -3.33 -3.84
N THR A 61 -14.48 -2.78 -4.67
CA THR A 61 -14.39 -2.92 -6.11
C THR A 61 -13.90 -1.60 -6.72
N ALA A 62 -12.76 -1.64 -7.40
CA ALA A 62 -12.24 -0.52 -8.17
C ALA A 62 -12.31 -0.83 -9.66
N ARG A 63 -12.38 0.21 -10.50
CA ARG A 63 -12.14 0.06 -11.94
C ARG A 63 -10.64 0.15 -12.20
N GLY A 64 -10.12 -0.81 -12.91
CA GLY A 64 -8.72 -0.85 -13.29
C GLY A 64 -8.50 -1.77 -14.47
N TYR A 65 -7.27 -2.10 -14.76
CA TYR A 65 -6.92 -3.02 -15.84
C TYR A 65 -5.56 -3.69 -15.54
N TYR A 66 -5.26 -4.76 -16.26
CA TYR A 66 -3.94 -5.39 -16.23
C TYR A 66 -3.10 -4.85 -17.38
N ALA A 67 -1.83 -4.60 -17.10
CA ALA A 67 -0.85 -4.16 -18.09
C ALA A 67 0.49 -4.89 -17.91
N GLN A 68 1.29 -4.93 -18.97
CA GLN A 68 2.67 -5.36 -18.92
C GLN A 68 3.56 -4.14 -18.81
N VAL A 69 4.60 -4.23 -17.97
CA VAL A 69 5.63 -3.20 -17.83
C VAL A 69 6.98 -3.84 -17.63
N ARG A 70 8.02 -3.31 -18.24
CA ARG A 70 9.41 -3.72 -18.01
C ARG A 70 9.89 -3.14 -16.70
N LEU A 71 10.33 -3.99 -15.77
CA LEU A 71 10.93 -3.58 -14.51
C LEU A 71 12.43 -3.82 -14.56
N LYS A 72 13.21 -2.77 -14.26
CA LYS A 72 14.67 -2.80 -14.18
C LYS A 72 15.13 -2.30 -12.82
N ALA A 73 15.98 -3.07 -12.16
CA ALA A 73 16.65 -2.70 -10.92
C ALA A 73 17.80 -3.66 -10.68
N SER A 74 18.93 -3.21 -10.12
CA SER A 74 20.06 -4.05 -9.74
C SER A 74 20.27 -5.28 -10.65
N GLU A 75 19.84 -6.46 -10.21
CA GLU A 75 19.98 -7.74 -10.91
C GLU A 75 18.75 -8.12 -11.76
N VAL A 76 17.74 -7.24 -11.84
CA VAL A 76 16.46 -7.53 -12.50
C VAL A 76 16.28 -6.68 -13.75
N ASP A 77 15.94 -7.34 -14.85
CA ASP A 77 15.48 -6.72 -16.10
C ASP A 77 14.46 -7.64 -16.78
N GLN A 78 13.17 -7.50 -16.42
CA GLN A 78 12.11 -8.40 -16.88
C GLN A 78 10.77 -7.70 -17.04
N ASP A 79 9.90 -8.27 -17.85
CA ASP A 79 8.51 -7.84 -17.97
C ASP A 79 7.69 -8.44 -16.84
N ILE A 80 6.89 -7.59 -16.19
CA ILE A 80 5.97 -7.99 -15.12
C ILE A 80 4.55 -7.57 -15.45
N THR A 81 3.59 -8.36 -14.97
CA THR A 81 2.17 -7.99 -15.04
C THR A 81 1.80 -7.20 -13.79
N VAL A 82 1.21 -6.03 -14.01
CA VAL A 82 0.73 -5.16 -12.93
C VAL A 82 -0.77 -4.90 -13.07
N LYS A 83 -1.45 -4.71 -11.94
CA LYS A 83 -2.78 -4.10 -11.91
C LYS A 83 -2.62 -2.59 -11.85
N VAL A 84 -3.32 -1.89 -12.73
CA VAL A 84 -3.42 -0.44 -12.68
C VAL A 84 -4.68 -0.07 -11.92
N ILE A 85 -4.52 0.70 -10.85
CA ILE A 85 -5.62 1.20 -10.01
C ILE A 85 -5.51 2.72 -9.81
N PRO A 86 -6.59 3.42 -9.52
CA PRO A 86 -6.56 4.88 -9.41
C PRO A 86 -5.51 5.40 -8.43
N ASN A 87 -5.52 4.92 -7.21
CA ASN A 87 -4.60 5.31 -6.15
C ASN A 87 -4.03 4.05 -5.48
N ILE A 88 -2.75 4.09 -5.12
CA ILE A 88 -2.07 3.00 -4.41
C ILE A 88 -2.20 3.22 -2.90
N THR A 89 -1.72 4.36 -2.44
CA THR A 89 -1.69 4.75 -1.03
C THR A 89 -1.70 6.27 -0.95
N ASN A 90 -2.23 6.81 0.15
CA ASN A 90 -2.12 8.22 0.45
C ASN A 90 -1.20 8.42 1.65
N GLY A 91 -0.10 9.18 1.45
CA GLY A 91 0.72 9.67 2.55
C GLY A 91 1.61 8.63 3.25
N ILE A 92 1.99 7.52 2.61
CA ILE A 92 3.03 6.64 3.17
C ILE A 92 4.36 7.40 3.19
N PRO A 93 4.97 7.59 4.37
CA PRO A 93 6.25 8.27 4.46
C PRO A 93 7.36 7.43 3.81
N ILE A 94 8.09 8.06 2.89
CA ILE A 94 9.27 7.47 2.25
C ILE A 94 10.52 8.06 2.89
N HIS A 95 11.41 7.19 3.36
CA HIS A 95 12.65 7.60 3.99
C HIS A 95 13.85 7.35 3.07
N ASN A 96 14.68 8.38 2.91
CA ASN A 96 15.92 8.30 2.15
C ASN A 96 17.04 7.74 3.05
N TRP A 97 17.22 6.43 3.05
CA TRP A 97 18.16 5.73 3.94
C TRP A 97 19.59 6.27 3.89
N PRO A 98 20.16 6.68 2.74
CA PRO A 98 21.47 7.34 2.72
C PRO A 98 21.61 8.55 3.65
N GLU A 99 20.50 9.26 3.94
CA GLU A 99 20.52 10.46 4.80
C GLU A 99 20.41 10.12 6.30
N ILE A 100 19.95 8.92 6.65
CA ILE A 100 19.67 8.54 8.04
C ILE A 100 20.42 7.31 8.53
N LYS A 101 21.07 6.54 7.64
CA LYS A 101 21.73 5.27 7.96
C LYS A 101 22.86 5.43 8.98
N ASP A 102 23.53 6.57 9.02
CA ASP A 102 24.67 6.82 9.92
C ASP A 102 24.25 6.91 11.41
N ARG A 103 22.97 6.97 11.70
CA ARG A 103 22.41 6.84 13.05
C ARG A 103 22.53 5.40 13.60
N TRP A 104 22.85 4.44 12.73
CA TRP A 104 22.85 3.02 13.03
C TRP A 104 24.18 2.38 12.59
N ASP A 105 25.01 1.95 13.52
CA ASP A 105 26.35 1.42 13.20
C ASP A 105 26.34 0.30 12.18
N HIS A 106 25.35 -0.60 12.26
CA HIS A 106 25.20 -1.73 11.35
C HIS A 106 24.75 -1.37 9.93
N LEU A 107 24.29 -0.12 9.69
CA LEU A 107 23.83 0.33 8.38
C LEU A 107 24.83 1.25 7.64
N LYS A 108 25.87 1.74 8.31
CA LYS A 108 26.79 2.77 7.79
C LYS A 108 27.38 2.41 6.43
N ASP A 109 27.79 1.15 6.24
CA ASP A 109 28.47 0.69 5.04
C ASP A 109 27.52 0.17 3.95
N ILE A 110 26.20 0.22 4.19
CA ILE A 110 25.25 -0.29 3.22
C ILE A 110 25.03 0.74 2.11
N PRO A 111 25.19 0.34 0.83
CA PRO A 111 25.03 1.23 -0.33
C PRO A 111 23.56 1.36 -0.73
N PHE A 112 22.74 1.99 0.13
CA PHE A 112 21.36 2.28 -0.23
C PHE A 112 21.25 3.22 -1.42
N PRO A 113 20.25 3.05 -2.30
CA PRO A 113 20.00 3.98 -3.38
C PRO A 113 19.51 5.33 -2.85
N HIS A 114 19.94 6.43 -3.46
CA HIS A 114 19.37 7.75 -3.23
C HIS A 114 18.01 7.87 -3.90
N LEU A 115 17.01 8.25 -3.12
CA LEU A 115 15.66 8.48 -3.64
C LEU A 115 15.53 9.94 -4.14
N PRO A 116 14.77 10.17 -5.22
CA PRO A 116 14.43 11.53 -5.64
C PRO A 116 13.68 12.28 -4.54
N ARG A 117 13.87 13.60 -4.47
CA ARG A 117 13.11 14.43 -3.50
C ARG A 117 11.65 14.51 -3.88
N GLY A 118 10.77 14.52 -2.88
CA GLY A 118 9.32 14.66 -3.08
C GLY A 118 8.68 13.49 -3.82
N VAL A 119 9.34 12.33 -3.85
CA VAL A 119 8.79 11.14 -4.49
C VAL A 119 7.72 10.51 -3.62
N GLU A 120 6.67 10.02 -4.27
CA GLU A 120 5.60 9.23 -3.65
C GLU A 120 5.72 7.74 -4.02
N VAL A 121 5.02 6.87 -3.28
CA VAL A 121 4.92 5.46 -3.63
C VAL A 121 4.14 5.33 -4.94
N ALA A 122 4.83 4.86 -5.97
CA ALA A 122 4.29 4.70 -7.32
C ALA A 122 3.50 3.40 -7.51
N GLY A 123 3.76 2.42 -6.64
CA GLY A 123 3.13 1.11 -6.72
C GLY A 123 3.54 0.19 -5.57
N ILE A 124 2.97 -1.01 -5.58
CA ILE A 124 3.25 -2.08 -4.63
C ILE A 124 3.74 -3.30 -5.40
N ILE A 125 4.78 -3.94 -4.93
CA ILE A 125 5.20 -5.27 -5.39
C ILE A 125 4.67 -6.29 -4.37
N GLY A 126 3.78 -7.15 -4.84
CA GLY A 126 3.16 -8.20 -4.03
C GLY A 126 3.76 -9.59 -4.28
N THR A 127 3.25 -10.56 -3.55
CA THR A 127 3.74 -11.96 -3.55
C THR A 127 3.52 -12.70 -4.87
N ASN A 128 2.70 -12.17 -5.80
CA ASN A 128 2.66 -12.70 -7.17
C ASN A 128 4.00 -12.55 -7.92
N HIS A 129 4.89 -11.68 -7.41
CA HIS A 129 6.29 -11.58 -7.84
C HIS A 129 7.22 -11.82 -6.63
N SER A 130 7.01 -12.92 -5.90
CA SER A 130 7.70 -13.25 -4.65
C SER A 130 9.23 -13.25 -4.77
N TYR A 131 9.78 -13.60 -5.93
CA TYR A 131 11.21 -13.52 -6.18
C TYR A 131 11.76 -12.09 -5.94
N LEU A 132 11.02 -11.06 -6.33
CA LEU A 132 11.44 -9.66 -6.15
C LEU A 132 11.45 -9.22 -4.69
N LEU A 133 10.69 -9.92 -3.83
CA LEU A 133 10.62 -9.69 -2.38
C LEU A 133 11.66 -10.46 -1.59
N ALA A 134 12.35 -11.42 -2.23
CA ALA A 134 13.27 -12.33 -1.57
C ALA A 134 14.42 -11.56 -0.88
N SER A 135 14.76 -11.98 0.33
CA SER A 135 15.94 -11.51 1.05
C SER A 135 17.16 -12.34 0.66
N LEU A 136 18.09 -11.77 -0.10
CA LEU A 136 19.33 -12.40 -0.50
C LEU A 136 20.40 -12.27 0.59
N LYS A 137 20.33 -11.20 1.39
CA LYS A 137 21.19 -10.93 2.53
C LYS A 137 20.44 -10.03 3.51
N GLU A 138 20.66 -10.26 4.79
CA GLU A 138 20.12 -9.42 5.87
C GLU A 138 21.24 -8.83 6.73
N VAL A 139 21.04 -7.60 7.18
CA VAL A 139 21.87 -6.95 8.18
C VAL A 139 20.94 -6.51 9.31
N ILE A 140 21.06 -7.22 10.41
CA ILE A 140 20.23 -7.04 11.62
C ILE A 140 21.06 -6.32 12.66
N GLY A 141 20.52 -5.28 13.23
CA GLY A 141 21.11 -4.49 14.31
C GLY A 141 20.51 -4.81 15.67
N PRO A 142 20.47 -3.83 16.56
CA PRO A 142 19.83 -4.00 17.87
C PRO A 142 18.34 -4.31 17.72
N LEU A 143 17.73 -4.84 18.78
CA LEU A 143 16.34 -5.31 18.79
C LEU A 143 15.32 -4.21 18.38
N ASP A 144 15.61 -2.98 18.76
CA ASP A 144 14.81 -1.79 18.46
C ASP A 144 15.30 -1.01 17.23
N GLY A 145 16.21 -1.59 16.44
CA GLY A 145 16.78 -1.00 15.24
C GLY A 145 16.11 -1.44 13.95
N PRO A 146 16.40 -0.75 12.84
CA PRO A 146 15.94 -1.16 11.51
C PRO A 146 16.71 -2.38 11.02
N VAL A 147 16.09 -3.10 10.09
CA VAL A 147 16.72 -4.24 9.38
C VAL A 147 16.92 -3.85 7.91
N ALA A 148 18.15 -4.00 7.43
CA ALA A 148 18.44 -3.86 6.01
C ALA A 148 18.41 -5.22 5.31
N ARG A 149 17.88 -5.23 4.08
CA ARG A 149 17.79 -6.42 3.23
C ARG A 149 18.28 -6.11 1.83
N LEU A 150 19.18 -6.95 1.34
CA LEU A 150 19.49 -7.00 -0.07
C LEU A 150 18.44 -7.86 -0.77
N THR A 151 17.72 -7.27 -1.70
CA THR A 151 16.75 -7.97 -2.55
C THR A 151 17.28 -8.00 -3.99
N PRO A 152 16.66 -8.74 -4.92
CA PRO A 152 16.98 -8.63 -6.35
C PRO A 152 16.84 -7.20 -6.91
N LEU A 153 16.04 -6.34 -6.23
CA LEU A 153 15.87 -4.93 -6.58
C LEU A 153 16.94 -4.00 -5.97
N GLY A 154 17.85 -4.54 -5.16
CA GLY A 154 18.88 -3.79 -4.45
C GLY A 154 18.63 -3.70 -2.95
N TRP A 155 19.43 -2.87 -2.25
CA TRP A 155 19.32 -2.68 -0.82
C TRP A 155 18.08 -1.90 -0.44
N THR A 156 17.36 -2.42 0.55
CA THR A 156 16.18 -1.81 1.17
C THR A 156 16.32 -1.88 2.69
N ALA A 157 15.58 -1.05 3.43
CA ALA A 157 15.47 -1.23 4.87
C ALA A 157 14.07 -0.91 5.37
N CYS A 158 13.73 -1.46 6.52
CA CYS A 158 12.50 -1.15 7.25
C CYS A 158 12.75 -1.12 8.76
N GLY A 159 11.90 -0.39 9.46
CA GLY A 159 11.98 -0.25 10.90
C GLY A 159 12.12 1.20 11.35
N PRO A 160 12.47 1.42 12.63
CA PRO A 160 12.61 2.75 13.20
C PRO A 160 13.63 3.61 12.44
N THR A 161 13.32 4.89 12.25
CA THR A 161 14.18 5.86 11.55
C THR A 161 15.06 6.66 12.49
N LYS A 162 14.82 6.53 13.81
CA LYS A 162 15.60 7.15 14.90
C LYS A 162 15.79 6.16 16.03
N PRO A 163 16.98 6.12 16.67
CA PRO A 163 17.20 5.37 17.90
C PRO A 163 16.21 5.78 19.00
N TRP A 164 15.84 4.83 19.86
CA TRP A 164 14.88 5.06 20.95
C TRP A 164 15.30 6.20 21.88
N GLU A 165 16.59 6.34 22.16
CA GLU A 165 17.16 7.38 23.04
C GLU A 165 16.95 8.80 22.50
N GLU A 166 16.85 8.98 21.17
CA GLU A 166 16.51 10.25 20.56
C GLU A 166 15.01 10.60 20.66
N THR A 167 14.19 9.60 20.98
CA THR A 167 12.75 9.77 21.17
C THR A 167 12.50 10.10 22.65
N LYS A 168 12.84 11.32 23.07
CA LYS A 168 12.61 11.76 24.47
C LYS A 168 11.17 11.48 24.86
N MET A 169 10.98 10.79 26.00
CA MET A 169 9.66 10.49 26.61
C MET A 169 8.72 11.71 26.77
N SER A 170 9.25 12.94 26.69
CA SER A 170 8.45 14.18 26.71
C SER A 170 7.55 14.37 25.50
N LYS A 171 7.87 13.77 24.33
CA LYS A 171 7.01 13.83 23.14
C LYS A 171 5.88 12.82 23.16
N ILE A 172 6.00 11.73 23.90
CA ILE A 172 4.95 10.70 24.01
C ILE A 172 3.67 11.24 24.68
N ARG A 173 3.79 12.34 25.46
CA ARG A 173 2.63 12.97 26.13
C ARG A 173 1.84 13.94 25.26
N GLU A 174 2.42 14.47 24.19
CA GLU A 174 1.77 15.44 23.28
C GLU A 174 1.25 14.82 21.98
N GLU A 175 1.78 13.65 21.57
CA GLU A 175 1.36 12.96 20.33
C GLU A 175 0.38 11.81 20.60
N LYS A 176 -0.70 12.08 21.35
CA LYS A 176 -1.75 11.07 21.53
C LYS A 176 -2.58 10.77 20.26
N ASP A 177 -2.35 11.49 19.18
CA ASP A 177 -3.26 11.47 18.03
C ASP A 177 -2.66 11.00 16.70
N HIS A 178 -1.41 10.50 16.67
CA HIS A 178 -0.81 10.09 15.38
C HIS A 178 -0.13 8.72 15.44
N HIS A 179 -0.92 7.68 15.70
CA HIS A 179 -0.50 6.32 15.36
C HIS A 179 -0.73 6.09 13.86
N TYR A 180 0.28 6.40 13.06
CA TYR A 180 0.26 6.09 11.64
C TYR A 180 0.67 4.66 11.39
N PHE A 181 -0.31 3.82 11.35
CA PHE A 181 -0.20 2.63 10.52
C PHE A 181 -0.80 3.00 9.16
N ALA A 182 -0.20 2.52 8.06
CA ALA A 182 -0.85 2.46 6.75
C ALA A 182 -2.29 1.89 6.86
N PHE A 183 -2.55 1.18 7.93
CA PHE A 183 -3.78 0.62 8.45
C PHE A 183 -4.88 1.64 8.78
N GLU A 184 -4.56 2.80 9.38
CA GLU A 184 -5.61 3.76 9.76
C GLU A 184 -6.13 4.58 8.58
N GLN A 185 -5.27 4.85 7.60
CA GLN A 185 -5.72 5.54 6.40
C GLN A 185 -6.58 4.64 5.50
N VAL A 186 -6.27 3.35 5.45
CA VAL A 186 -7.15 2.35 4.82
C VAL A 186 -8.44 2.24 5.61
N ASN A 187 -8.40 2.16 6.95
CA ASN A 187 -9.58 2.10 7.80
C ASN A 187 -10.44 3.37 7.75
N SER A 188 -9.87 4.57 7.72
CA SER A 188 -10.68 5.80 7.63
C SER A 188 -11.41 5.90 6.30
N PHE A 189 -10.80 5.43 5.21
CA PHE A 189 -11.48 5.32 3.92
C PHE A 189 -12.59 4.26 3.96
N PHE A 190 -12.35 3.11 4.60
CA PHE A 190 -13.34 2.06 4.78
C PHE A 190 -14.49 2.48 5.71
N MET A 191 -14.20 3.15 6.82
CA MET A 191 -15.23 3.59 7.78
C MET A 191 -16.14 4.66 7.19
N ASN A 192 -15.62 5.60 6.42
CA ASN A 192 -16.46 6.57 5.70
C ASN A 192 -17.39 5.88 4.70
N HIS A 193 -16.90 4.82 4.02
CA HIS A 193 -17.71 4.08 3.05
C HIS A 193 -18.76 3.16 3.71
N ILE A 194 -18.48 2.64 4.92
CA ILE A 194 -19.45 1.89 5.73
C ILE A 194 -20.54 2.83 6.22
N GLN A 195 -20.20 4.02 6.67
CA GLN A 195 -21.14 5.01 7.16
C GLN A 195 -22.08 5.51 6.04
N GLU A 196 -21.58 5.73 4.83
CA GLU A 196 -22.39 6.01 3.65
C GLU A 196 -23.32 4.84 3.28
N LYS A 197 -22.87 3.59 3.45
CA LYS A 197 -23.69 2.39 3.22
C LYS A 197 -24.76 2.21 4.28
N GLU A 198 -24.45 2.43 5.53
CA GLU A 198 -25.43 2.38 6.63
C GLU A 198 -26.49 3.49 6.48
N GLU A 199 -26.11 4.71 6.08
CA GLU A 199 -27.07 5.77 5.73
C GLU A 199 -27.93 5.40 4.52
N PHE A 200 -27.36 4.75 3.50
CA PHE A 200 -28.10 4.27 2.33
C PHE A 200 -29.08 3.17 2.72
N ILE A 201 -28.67 2.20 3.52
CA ILE A 201 -29.52 1.11 4.03
C ILE A 201 -30.66 1.69 4.89
N SER A 202 -30.35 2.61 5.77
CA SER A 202 -31.34 3.29 6.63
C SER A 202 -32.34 4.14 5.84
N ARG A 203 -31.89 4.84 4.80
CA ARG A 203 -32.77 5.69 3.96
C ARG A 203 -33.61 4.94 2.94
N VAL A 204 -33.05 3.87 2.34
CA VAL A 204 -33.63 3.23 1.16
C VAL A 204 -34.31 1.89 1.51
N LEU A 205 -33.75 1.09 2.40
CA LEU A 205 -34.27 -0.24 2.69
C LEU A 205 -35.16 -0.29 3.93
N ALA A 206 -34.99 0.56 4.91
CA ALA A 206 -35.85 0.57 6.09
C ALA A 206 -37.34 0.86 5.77
N PRO A 207 -37.67 1.78 4.85
CA PRO A 207 -39.07 1.96 4.44
C PRO A 207 -39.68 0.74 3.76
N ILE A 208 -38.88 0.02 2.95
CA ILE A 208 -39.33 -1.16 2.19
C ILE A 208 -39.64 -2.34 3.13
N VAL A 209 -38.84 -2.51 4.18
CA VAL A 209 -39.04 -3.58 5.17
C VAL A 209 -40.29 -3.32 6.04
N THR A 210 -40.54 -2.07 6.37
CA THR A 210 -41.74 -1.69 7.14
C THR A 210 -43.04 -1.84 6.33
N GLU A 211 -43.01 -1.56 5.01
CA GLU A 211 -44.16 -1.81 4.15
C GLU A 211 -44.45 -3.30 3.96
N SER A 212 -43.41 -4.14 3.79
CA SER A 212 -43.61 -5.59 3.65
C SER A 212 -44.09 -6.27 4.95
N CYS A 213 -43.73 -5.77 6.12
CA CYS A 213 -44.27 -6.26 7.40
C CYS A 213 -45.76 -5.87 7.62
N ASN A 214 -46.17 -4.72 7.12
CA ASN A 214 -47.58 -4.30 7.21
C ASN A 214 -48.47 -5.10 6.24
N PHE A 215 -47.96 -5.52 5.11
CA PHE A 215 -48.72 -6.37 4.16
C PHE A 215 -48.95 -7.79 4.70
N ALA A 216 -48.00 -8.34 5.47
CA ALA A 216 -48.15 -9.67 6.09
C ALA A 216 -49.15 -9.65 7.28
N ALA A 217 -49.30 -8.53 7.98
CA ALA A 217 -50.23 -8.39 9.12
C ALA A 217 -51.69 -8.21 8.67
N GLU A 218 -51.96 -7.72 7.47
CA GLU A 218 -53.31 -7.57 6.90
C GLU A 218 -53.87 -8.85 6.23
N ALA A 219 -53.00 -9.81 5.91
CA ALA A 219 -53.38 -11.06 5.24
C ALA A 219 -53.94 -12.15 6.20
N ASP A 220 -53.71 -12.03 7.50
CA ASP A 220 -54.15 -13.01 8.52
C ASP A 220 -55.49 -12.71 9.19
N PHE A 221 -56.21 -11.68 8.75
CA PHE A 221 -57.49 -11.29 9.38
C PHE A 221 -58.76 -11.57 8.54
N ASN A 222 -58.70 -12.35 7.46
CA ASN A 222 -59.87 -12.74 6.68
C ASN A 222 -59.88 -14.26 6.39
N GLN A 223 -60.03 -15.06 7.45
CA GLN A 223 -60.61 -16.39 7.38
C GLN A 223 -61.48 -16.61 8.65
N ASP A 224 -62.75 -16.25 8.52
CA ASP A 224 -63.91 -16.86 9.19
C ASP A 224 -65.09 -16.87 8.21
#